data_ee3de99c74aa3670bd856e7083b4d5af
#
_entry.id   ee3de99c74aa3670bd856e7083b4d5af
#
_cell.length_a   1.000
_cell.length_b   1.000
_cell.length_c   1.000
_cell.angle_alpha   90.00
_cell.angle_beta   90.00
_cell.angle_gamma   90.00
#
_symmetry.space_group_name_H-M   'P 1'
#
loop_
_entity.id
_entity.type
_entity.pdbx_description
1 polymer ?
#
loop_
_entity_poly.entity_id
_entity_poly.type
_entity_poly.pdbx_seq_one_letter_code
_entity_poly.pdbx_strand_id
1 'polypeptide(L)'
;VPGYEWSSWQKGYGDVHATVDLSTLRLAAWQDRTALVLCDLASPADHQPVEISPRRILSRQVGLARELGYDPRAGSELEFFLLSESYDEAEARDFGEPRTSGWYVEDYHTMPATRQEPVIGAIRRAMDASGVPVESSKGEWGPGQHEINLRYTDVLEMSDRHVLYKHAAKEIAWAQGLGLTFMAKWHEEHA
;
A
#
# COMPACT_ATOMS: atom_id res chain seq x y z
N VAL A 1 8.00 -22.41 -10.06
CA VAL A 1 8.42 -21.67 -8.86
C VAL A 1 8.43 -22.65 -7.73
N PRO A 2 9.53 -22.80 -6.99
CA PRO A 2 9.53 -23.63 -5.79
C PRO A 2 8.47 -23.10 -4.84
N GLY A 3 7.53 -23.95 -4.45
CA GLY A 3 6.50 -23.61 -3.46
C GLY A 3 7.10 -23.54 -2.06
N TYR A 4 6.35 -23.00 -1.15
CA TYR A 4 6.68 -23.10 0.28
C TYR A 4 6.59 -24.55 0.75
N GLU A 5 7.34 -24.90 1.80
CA GLU A 5 7.35 -26.25 2.34
C GLU A 5 5.93 -26.76 2.74
N TRP A 6 5.09 -25.87 3.22
CA TRP A 6 3.71 -26.17 3.64
C TRP A 6 2.68 -26.07 2.51
N SER A 7 2.98 -25.44 1.35
CA SER A 7 2.06 -25.24 0.23
C SER A 7 2.81 -25.22 -1.08
N SER A 8 2.50 -26.14 -2.00
CA SER A 8 3.16 -26.28 -3.30
C SER A 8 2.28 -27.08 -4.25
N TRP A 9 2.65 -27.11 -5.53
CA TRP A 9 2.00 -27.99 -6.52
C TRP A 9 2.01 -29.47 -6.13
N GLN A 10 3.06 -29.93 -5.45
CA GLN A 10 3.22 -31.32 -5.01
C GLN A 10 2.39 -31.65 -3.77
N LYS A 11 2.21 -30.70 -2.88
CA LYS A 11 1.45 -30.85 -1.63
C LYS A 11 0.00 -30.37 -1.73
N GLY A 12 -0.35 -29.66 -2.80
CA GLY A 12 -1.60 -28.96 -2.96
C GLY A 12 -1.60 -27.59 -2.23
N TYR A 13 -2.62 -26.83 -2.50
CA TYR A 13 -2.84 -25.51 -1.88
C TYR A 13 -3.96 -25.70 -0.83
N GLY A 14 -3.56 -26.03 0.38
CA GLY A 14 -4.50 -26.19 1.49
C GLY A 14 -5.07 -24.83 1.94
N ASP A 15 -6.27 -24.88 2.52
CA ASP A 15 -6.88 -23.70 3.14
C ASP A 15 -6.11 -23.25 4.38
N VAL A 16 -6.25 -21.99 4.74
CA VAL A 16 -5.83 -21.42 6.02
C VAL A 16 -7.00 -20.69 6.67
N HIS A 17 -7.02 -20.63 8.00
CA HIS A 17 -8.00 -19.83 8.70
C HIS A 17 -7.53 -18.36 8.74
N ALA A 18 -8.40 -17.44 8.37
CA ALA A 18 -8.21 -16.01 8.57
C ALA A 18 -8.79 -15.63 9.94
N THR A 19 -7.93 -15.26 10.87
CA THR A 19 -8.32 -14.80 12.22
C THR A 19 -8.37 -13.29 12.21
N VAL A 20 -9.55 -12.71 12.43
CA VAL A 20 -9.79 -11.26 12.40
C VAL A 20 -9.07 -10.57 13.56
N ASP A 21 -8.28 -9.54 13.26
CA ASP A 21 -7.74 -8.61 14.24
C ASP A 21 -8.63 -7.35 14.32
N LEU A 22 -9.57 -7.35 15.25
CA LEU A 22 -10.52 -6.24 15.42
C LEU A 22 -9.85 -4.91 15.80
N SER A 23 -8.62 -4.90 16.28
CA SER A 23 -7.89 -3.66 16.56
C SER A 23 -7.57 -2.88 15.28
N THR A 24 -7.57 -3.56 14.13
CA THR A 24 -7.31 -2.97 12.81
C THR A 24 -8.58 -2.51 12.09
N LEU A 25 -9.77 -2.74 12.68
CA LEU A 25 -11.05 -2.36 12.05
C LEU A 25 -11.13 -0.86 11.81
N ARG A 26 -11.39 -0.47 10.56
CA ARG A 26 -11.54 0.93 10.17
C ARG A 26 -12.42 1.10 8.95
N LEU A 27 -12.92 2.32 8.75
CA LEU A 27 -13.69 2.63 7.54
C LEU A 27 -12.78 2.60 6.30
N ALA A 28 -13.28 2.04 5.21
CA ALA A 28 -12.73 2.25 3.87
C ALA A 28 -13.40 3.52 3.29
N ALA A 29 -12.92 4.70 3.70
CA ALA A 29 -13.62 5.96 3.43
C ALA A 29 -13.68 6.34 1.94
N TRP A 30 -13.05 5.58 1.07
CA TRP A 30 -13.13 5.71 -0.40
C TRP A 30 -14.19 4.80 -1.03
N GLN A 31 -14.87 3.97 -0.23
CA GLN A 31 -15.94 3.09 -0.69
C GLN A 31 -17.21 3.32 0.12
N ASP A 32 -18.36 3.20 -0.53
CA ASP A 32 -19.66 3.38 0.17
C ASP A 32 -19.91 2.25 1.18
N ARG A 33 -20.23 2.63 2.41
CA ARG A 33 -20.63 1.73 3.52
C ARG A 33 -19.71 0.52 3.73
N THR A 34 -18.39 0.69 3.53
CA THR A 34 -17.42 -0.38 3.63
C THR A 34 -16.49 -0.15 4.81
N ALA A 35 -16.17 -1.23 5.51
CA ALA A 35 -15.12 -1.28 6.52
C ALA A 35 -14.11 -2.35 6.16
N LEU A 36 -12.86 -2.13 6.56
CA LEU A 36 -11.74 -3.05 6.40
C LEU A 36 -11.25 -3.54 7.75
N VAL A 37 -10.80 -4.76 7.77
CA VAL A 37 -10.12 -5.38 8.91
C VAL A 37 -9.02 -6.29 8.38
N LEU A 38 -7.88 -6.30 9.05
CA LEU A 38 -6.80 -7.23 8.72
C LEU A 38 -6.99 -8.55 9.46
N CYS A 39 -6.49 -9.62 8.86
CA CYS A 39 -6.53 -10.95 9.44
C CYS A 39 -5.13 -11.51 9.56
N ASP A 40 -4.87 -12.20 10.65
CA ASP A 40 -3.73 -13.08 10.77
C ASP A 40 -4.10 -14.49 10.26
N LEU A 41 -3.10 -15.26 9.84
CA LEU A 41 -3.31 -16.60 9.29
C LEU A 41 -3.02 -17.67 10.35
N ALA A 42 -3.89 -18.66 10.44
CA ALA A 42 -3.75 -19.81 11.31
C ALA A 42 -3.91 -21.12 10.55
N SER A 43 -3.22 -22.15 11.00
CA SER A 43 -3.33 -23.50 10.49
C SER A 43 -4.74 -24.07 10.79
N PRO A 44 -5.41 -24.73 9.83
CA PRO A 44 -6.71 -25.34 10.06
C PRO A 44 -6.65 -26.59 10.96
N ALA A 45 -5.48 -27.20 11.10
CA ALA A 45 -5.31 -28.44 11.84
C ALA A 45 -5.25 -28.24 13.37
N ASP A 46 -4.59 -27.18 13.82
CA ASP A 46 -4.29 -26.94 15.24
C ASP A 46 -4.49 -25.47 15.67
N HIS A 47 -4.96 -24.63 14.75
CA HIS A 47 -5.18 -23.19 14.95
C HIS A 47 -3.93 -22.41 15.37
N GLN A 48 -2.74 -22.99 15.18
CA GLN A 48 -1.50 -22.28 15.46
C GLN A 48 -1.22 -21.23 14.37
N PRO A 49 -0.59 -20.10 14.72
CA PRO A 49 -0.23 -19.07 13.75
C PRO A 49 0.63 -19.61 12.62
N VAL A 50 0.38 -19.18 11.40
CA VAL A 50 1.25 -19.42 10.24
C VAL A 50 2.49 -18.56 10.38
N GLU A 51 3.59 -19.14 10.83
CA GLU A 51 4.83 -18.44 11.22
C GLU A 51 5.53 -17.68 10.07
N ILE A 52 5.28 -18.07 8.82
CA ILE A 52 5.83 -17.39 7.63
C ILE A 52 4.96 -16.23 7.13
N SER A 53 3.81 -15.97 7.76
CA SER A 53 3.00 -14.81 7.44
C SER A 53 3.80 -13.51 7.72
N PRO A 54 3.90 -12.57 6.77
CA PRO A 54 4.70 -11.35 6.94
C PRO A 54 4.31 -10.54 8.19
N ARG A 55 3.02 -10.37 8.45
CA ARG A 55 2.53 -9.67 9.63
C ARG A 55 2.93 -10.39 10.93
N ARG A 56 2.89 -11.73 10.93
CA ARG A 56 3.33 -12.55 12.05
C ARG A 56 4.83 -12.43 12.30
N ILE A 57 5.64 -12.44 11.25
CA ILE A 57 7.10 -12.24 11.35
C ILE A 57 7.39 -10.90 12.01
N LEU A 58 6.75 -9.83 11.53
CA LEU A 58 6.94 -8.50 12.10
C LEU A 58 6.50 -8.44 13.57
N SER A 59 5.32 -8.95 13.89
CA SER A 59 4.80 -8.99 15.28
C SER A 59 5.76 -9.68 16.24
N ARG A 60 6.38 -10.79 15.82
CA ARG A 60 7.42 -11.47 16.63
C ARG A 60 8.65 -10.59 16.85
N GLN A 61 9.14 -9.90 15.80
CA GLN A 61 10.29 -9.01 15.93
C GLN A 61 9.99 -7.83 16.87
N VAL A 62 8.78 -7.28 16.79
CA VAL A 62 8.31 -6.25 17.72
C VAL A 62 8.30 -6.77 19.16
N GLY A 63 7.81 -8.00 19.38
CA GLY A 63 7.86 -8.66 20.69
C GLY A 63 9.27 -8.76 21.24
N LEU A 64 10.21 -9.27 20.45
CA LEU A 64 11.61 -9.41 20.84
C LEU A 64 12.26 -8.02 21.14
N ALA A 65 11.97 -7.00 20.35
CA ALA A 65 12.47 -5.66 20.61
C ALA A 65 11.95 -5.12 21.96
N ARG A 66 10.68 -5.34 22.28
CA ARG A 66 10.08 -4.93 23.55
C ARG A 66 10.67 -5.66 24.76
N GLU A 67 10.97 -6.95 24.62
CA GLU A 67 11.70 -7.72 25.65
C GLU A 67 13.10 -7.12 25.94
N LEU A 68 13.73 -6.51 24.95
CA LEU A 68 15.00 -5.80 25.07
C LEU A 68 14.86 -4.34 25.57
N GLY A 69 13.63 -3.89 25.83
CA GLY A 69 13.33 -2.54 26.32
C GLY A 69 13.15 -1.48 25.21
N TYR A 70 13.00 -1.88 23.95
CA TYR A 70 12.78 -0.97 22.82
C TYR A 70 11.31 -0.93 22.41
N ASP A 71 10.81 0.26 22.04
CA ASP A 71 9.51 0.46 21.43
C ASP A 71 9.70 0.93 19.97
N PRO A 72 9.72 0.02 18.99
CA PRO A 72 10.05 0.35 17.61
C PRO A 72 8.93 1.16 16.94
N ARG A 73 9.31 2.25 16.28
CA ARG A 73 8.42 3.12 15.50
C ARG A 73 8.93 3.31 14.09
N ALA A 74 8.01 3.52 13.15
CA ALA A 74 8.32 3.75 11.75
C ALA A 74 7.40 4.80 11.13
N GLY A 75 7.91 5.48 10.11
CA GLY A 75 7.16 6.26 9.13
C GLY A 75 7.12 5.53 7.79
N SER A 76 6.22 5.93 6.90
CA SER A 76 6.16 5.45 5.52
C SER A 76 6.16 6.64 4.58
N GLU A 77 7.12 6.63 3.67
CA GLU A 77 7.34 7.61 2.59
C GLU A 77 7.23 6.86 1.28
N LEU A 78 6.01 6.45 0.92
CA LEU A 78 5.80 5.60 -0.24
C LEU A 78 5.47 6.44 -1.47
N GLU A 79 6.36 6.37 -2.45
CA GLU A 79 6.24 7.01 -3.74
C GLU A 79 5.45 6.17 -4.74
N PHE A 80 4.80 6.83 -5.67
CA PHE A 80 4.08 6.20 -6.77
C PHE A 80 4.08 7.11 -8.00
N PHE A 81 3.86 6.51 -9.17
CA PHE A 81 3.61 7.23 -10.40
C PHE A 81 2.12 7.21 -10.72
N LEU A 82 1.53 8.40 -10.88
CA LEU A 82 0.18 8.56 -11.38
C LEU A 82 0.24 8.49 -12.92
N LEU A 83 -0.63 7.65 -13.49
CA LEU A 83 -0.72 7.46 -14.93
C LEU A 83 -1.81 8.36 -15.52
N SER A 84 -1.63 8.79 -16.76
CA SER A 84 -2.64 9.49 -17.55
C SER A 84 -3.56 8.53 -18.32
N GLU A 85 -3.43 7.24 -18.08
CA GLU A 85 -4.21 6.15 -18.66
C GLU A 85 -4.85 5.32 -17.55
N SER A 86 -5.96 4.67 -17.86
CA SER A 86 -6.60 3.68 -16.99
C SER A 86 -5.82 2.36 -16.99
N TYR A 87 -6.14 1.47 -16.05
CA TYR A 87 -5.59 0.10 -16.06
C TYR A 87 -6.04 -0.69 -17.28
N ASP A 88 -7.28 -0.48 -17.77
CA ASP A 88 -7.79 -1.15 -18.97
C ASP A 88 -7.04 -0.71 -20.24
N GLU A 89 -6.69 0.58 -20.34
CA GLU A 89 -5.85 1.08 -21.43
C GLU A 89 -4.42 0.57 -21.35
N ALA A 90 -3.87 0.44 -20.15
CA ALA A 90 -2.55 -0.16 -19.94
C ALA A 90 -2.56 -1.65 -20.31
N GLU A 91 -3.60 -2.41 -19.92
CA GLU A 91 -3.79 -3.82 -20.29
C GLU A 91 -3.90 -3.98 -21.82
N ALA A 92 -4.67 -3.13 -22.48
CA ALA A 92 -4.82 -3.17 -23.94
C ALA A 92 -3.50 -2.97 -24.72
N ARG A 93 -2.47 -2.45 -24.04
CA ARG A 93 -1.11 -2.30 -24.54
C ARG A 93 -0.11 -3.32 -23.97
N ASP A 94 -0.62 -4.40 -23.36
CA ASP A 94 0.18 -5.45 -22.72
C ASP A 94 1.11 -4.89 -21.63
N PHE A 95 0.62 -3.89 -20.86
CA PHE A 95 1.39 -3.20 -19.81
C PHE A 95 2.76 -2.71 -20.29
N GLY A 96 2.85 -2.24 -21.53
CA GLY A 96 4.05 -1.60 -22.05
C GLY A 96 4.43 -0.34 -21.27
N GLU A 97 5.36 0.44 -21.79
CA GLU A 97 5.87 1.65 -21.11
C GLU A 97 4.73 2.52 -20.54
N PRO A 98 4.71 2.79 -19.21
CA PRO A 98 3.64 3.54 -18.56
C PRO A 98 3.53 4.98 -19.09
N ARG A 99 2.32 5.45 -19.32
CA ARG A 99 2.03 6.84 -19.66
C ARG A 99 1.80 7.64 -18.38
N THR A 100 2.85 8.23 -17.85
CA THR A 100 2.73 9.03 -16.62
C THR A 100 1.94 10.32 -16.86
N SER A 101 1.33 10.83 -15.79
CA SER A 101 0.57 12.08 -15.83
C SER A 101 1.43 13.33 -15.84
N GLY A 102 2.73 13.21 -15.63
CA GLY A 102 3.69 14.32 -15.59
C GLY A 102 4.08 14.84 -16.95
N TRP A 103 4.42 16.13 -17.01
CA TRP A 103 4.90 16.79 -18.22
C TRP A 103 6.41 16.98 -18.24
N TYR A 104 7.04 17.02 -17.05
CA TYR A 104 8.46 17.27 -16.82
C TYR A 104 8.82 16.81 -15.41
N VAL A 105 10.06 16.98 -15.00
CA VAL A 105 10.50 16.79 -13.61
C VAL A 105 9.68 17.71 -12.69
N GLU A 106 8.93 17.11 -11.77
CA GLU A 106 7.91 17.83 -10.98
C GLU A 106 8.37 18.20 -9.57
N ASP A 107 9.56 17.82 -9.18
CA ASP A 107 10.12 17.95 -7.84
C ASP A 107 9.80 19.30 -7.18
N TYR A 108 8.96 19.25 -6.13
CA TYR A 108 8.42 20.43 -5.40
C TYR A 108 7.68 21.49 -6.24
N HIS A 109 7.39 21.25 -7.51
CA HIS A 109 6.66 22.20 -8.33
C HIS A 109 5.17 22.21 -7.97
N THR A 110 4.59 23.42 -7.79
CA THR A 110 3.20 23.56 -7.36
C THR A 110 2.19 23.31 -8.48
N MET A 111 2.51 23.68 -9.73
CA MET A 111 1.56 23.56 -10.84
C MET A 111 1.20 22.10 -11.17
N PRO A 112 2.14 21.15 -11.29
CA PRO A 112 1.81 19.73 -11.47
C PRO A 112 1.01 19.16 -10.30
N ALA A 113 1.41 19.49 -9.07
CA ALA A 113 0.69 19.07 -7.85
C ALA A 113 -0.77 19.57 -7.86
N THR A 114 -1.01 20.83 -8.25
CA THR A 114 -2.36 21.38 -8.36
C THR A 114 -3.19 20.66 -9.43
N ARG A 115 -2.60 20.33 -10.57
CA ARG A 115 -3.27 19.60 -11.65
C ARG A 115 -3.70 18.20 -11.24
N GLN A 116 -2.91 17.54 -10.41
CA GLN A 116 -3.14 16.17 -9.96
C GLN A 116 -3.87 16.11 -8.60
N GLU A 117 -4.16 17.26 -7.98
CA GLU A 117 -4.87 17.35 -6.70
C GLU A 117 -6.23 16.62 -6.66
N PRO A 118 -7.02 16.51 -7.74
CA PRO A 118 -8.24 15.70 -7.70
C PRO A 118 -8.01 14.28 -7.20
N VAL A 119 -6.91 13.63 -7.62
CA VAL A 119 -6.54 12.28 -7.17
C VAL A 119 -5.77 12.32 -5.85
N ILE A 120 -4.68 13.10 -5.78
CA ILE A 120 -3.79 13.16 -4.63
C ILE A 120 -4.55 13.63 -3.38
N GLY A 121 -5.36 14.66 -3.51
CA GLY A 121 -6.21 15.16 -2.43
C GLY A 121 -7.31 14.17 -2.02
N ALA A 122 -7.86 13.41 -2.97
CA ALA A 122 -8.81 12.35 -2.64
C ALA A 122 -8.16 11.25 -1.81
N ILE A 123 -6.92 10.84 -2.16
CA ILE A 123 -6.16 9.85 -1.39
C ILE A 123 -5.91 10.37 0.03
N ARG A 124 -5.40 11.61 0.19
CA ARG A 124 -5.13 12.19 1.52
C ARG A 124 -6.38 12.21 2.39
N ARG A 125 -7.49 12.74 1.87
CA ARG A 125 -8.76 12.82 2.62
C ARG A 125 -9.31 11.43 2.98
N ALA A 126 -9.22 10.48 2.08
CA ALA A 126 -9.67 9.12 2.32
C ALA A 126 -8.82 8.45 3.42
N MET A 127 -7.51 8.62 3.39
CA MET A 127 -6.61 8.08 4.42
C MET A 127 -6.91 8.69 5.79
N ASP A 128 -7.00 10.00 5.90
CA ASP A 128 -7.34 10.66 7.17
C ASP A 128 -8.70 10.19 7.71
N ALA A 129 -9.71 10.11 6.86
CA ALA A 129 -11.04 9.64 7.23
C ALA A 129 -11.07 8.14 7.62
N SER A 130 -10.10 7.37 7.15
CA SER A 130 -9.92 5.95 7.50
C SER A 130 -9.04 5.73 8.73
N GLY A 131 -8.64 6.78 9.46
CA GLY A 131 -7.76 6.69 10.62
C GLY A 131 -6.31 6.39 10.26
N VAL A 132 -5.89 6.73 9.03
CA VAL A 132 -4.52 6.66 8.53
C VAL A 132 -4.00 8.08 8.32
N PRO A 133 -3.50 8.77 9.37
CA PRO A 133 -3.13 10.18 9.28
C PRO A 133 -2.01 10.42 8.28
N VAL A 134 -2.27 11.33 7.36
CA VAL A 134 -1.26 11.83 6.41
C VAL A 134 -0.46 12.95 7.07
N GLU A 135 0.86 12.94 6.88
CA GLU A 135 1.75 14.00 7.35
C GLU A 135 1.98 15.05 6.27
N SER A 136 2.32 14.59 5.06
CA SER A 136 2.58 15.48 3.92
C SER A 136 2.34 14.76 2.60
N SER A 137 2.30 15.53 1.51
CA SER A 137 2.39 15.00 0.15
C SER A 137 3.10 16.01 -0.74
N LYS A 138 3.85 15.51 -1.73
CA LYS A 138 4.58 16.35 -2.68
C LYS A 138 4.76 15.65 -4.02
N GLY A 139 5.12 16.44 -5.05
CA GLY A 139 5.67 15.90 -6.29
C GLY A 139 7.11 15.47 -6.09
N GLU A 140 7.52 14.44 -6.79
CA GLU A 140 8.85 13.86 -6.79
C GLU A 140 9.59 14.10 -8.12
N TRP A 141 10.81 13.61 -8.20
CA TRP A 141 11.69 13.84 -9.35
C TRP A 141 11.12 13.33 -10.68
N GLY A 142 10.52 12.16 -10.70
CA GLY A 142 10.01 11.55 -11.93
C GLY A 142 8.72 12.21 -12.43
N PRO A 143 8.51 12.33 -13.75
CA PRO A 143 7.27 12.88 -14.30
C PRO A 143 6.04 12.09 -13.82
N GLY A 144 5.12 12.76 -13.13
CA GLY A 144 3.94 12.13 -12.52
C GLY A 144 4.23 11.36 -11.24
N GLN A 145 5.43 11.48 -10.69
CA GLN A 145 5.80 10.86 -9.42
C GLN A 145 5.34 11.71 -8.24
N HIS A 146 4.74 11.05 -7.27
CA HIS A 146 4.23 11.66 -6.04
C HIS A 146 4.63 10.83 -4.84
N GLU A 147 4.78 11.51 -3.72
CA GLU A 147 4.98 10.93 -2.41
C GLU A 147 3.84 11.34 -1.48
N ILE A 148 3.34 10.40 -0.70
CA ILE A 148 2.41 10.66 0.40
C ILE A 148 2.98 10.02 1.66
N ASN A 149 3.33 10.87 2.62
CA ASN A 149 3.93 10.46 3.88
C ASN A 149 2.86 10.23 4.92
N LEU A 150 2.93 9.06 5.56
CA LEU A 150 2.06 8.73 6.67
C LEU A 150 2.75 9.09 8.00
N ARG A 151 1.98 9.70 8.92
CA ARG A 151 2.50 10.06 10.25
C ARG A 151 3.01 8.81 10.96
N TYR A 152 4.26 8.86 11.45
CA TYR A 152 4.91 7.75 12.13
C TYR A 152 4.12 7.22 13.34
N THR A 153 4.21 5.93 13.57
CA THR A 153 3.52 5.26 14.67
C THR A 153 4.28 3.99 15.09
N ASP A 154 3.68 3.12 15.91
CA ASP A 154 4.15 1.75 16.15
C ASP A 154 4.38 1.05 14.81
N VAL A 155 5.46 0.26 14.72
CA VAL A 155 5.90 -0.32 13.43
C VAL A 155 4.91 -1.32 12.84
N LEU A 156 4.16 -2.04 13.67
CA LEU A 156 3.12 -2.98 13.18
C LEU A 156 1.93 -2.18 12.61
N GLU A 157 1.44 -1.19 13.36
CA GLU A 157 0.39 -0.29 12.89
C GLU A 157 0.83 0.46 11.61
N MET A 158 2.09 0.90 11.51
CA MET A 158 2.59 1.55 10.30
C MET A 158 2.56 0.60 9.10
N SER A 159 2.94 -0.65 9.29
CA SER A 159 2.89 -1.65 8.22
C SER A 159 1.46 -1.92 7.76
N ASP A 160 0.52 -1.98 8.69
CA ASP A 160 -0.91 -2.12 8.40
C ASP A 160 -1.44 -0.89 7.62
N ARG A 161 -1.08 0.33 8.05
CA ARG A 161 -1.41 1.58 7.33
C ARG A 161 -0.83 1.63 5.92
N HIS A 162 0.41 1.19 5.76
CA HIS A 162 1.08 1.14 4.46
C HIS A 162 0.33 0.25 3.45
N VAL A 163 -0.10 -0.93 3.88
CA VAL A 163 -0.89 -1.85 3.05
C VAL A 163 -2.22 -1.22 2.64
N LEU A 164 -2.92 -0.60 3.59
CA LEU A 164 -4.21 0.06 3.34
C LEU A 164 -4.04 1.25 2.39
N TYR A 165 -3.05 2.11 2.62
CA TYR A 165 -2.74 3.23 1.75
C TYR A 165 -2.45 2.78 0.32
N LYS A 166 -1.59 1.78 0.16
CA LYS A 166 -1.24 1.23 -1.15
C LYS A 166 -2.44 0.70 -1.93
N HIS A 167 -3.38 0.05 -1.22
CA HIS A 167 -4.62 -0.45 -1.80
C HIS A 167 -5.56 0.69 -2.16
N ALA A 168 -5.86 1.58 -1.22
CA ALA A 168 -6.75 2.70 -1.40
C ALA A 168 -6.33 3.65 -2.52
N ALA A 169 -5.03 3.95 -2.61
CA ALA A 169 -4.50 4.83 -3.66
C ALA A 169 -4.82 4.30 -5.07
N LYS A 170 -4.66 2.98 -5.28
CA LYS A 170 -5.00 2.34 -6.56
C LYS A 170 -6.48 2.39 -6.86
N GLU A 171 -7.33 2.09 -5.89
CA GLU A 171 -8.79 2.11 -6.08
C GLU A 171 -9.31 3.53 -6.31
N ILE A 172 -8.76 4.53 -5.62
CA ILE A 172 -9.13 5.93 -5.80
C ILE A 172 -8.72 6.44 -7.20
N ALA A 173 -7.53 6.09 -7.67
CA ALA A 173 -7.10 6.42 -9.02
C ALA A 173 -7.99 5.75 -10.07
N TRP A 174 -8.24 4.46 -9.91
CA TRP A 174 -9.13 3.69 -10.79
C TRP A 174 -10.54 4.28 -10.86
N ALA A 175 -11.12 4.66 -9.73
CA ALA A 175 -12.44 5.29 -9.68
C ALA A 175 -12.51 6.63 -10.43
N GLN A 176 -11.36 7.25 -10.71
CA GLN A 176 -11.24 8.47 -11.52
C GLN A 176 -10.78 8.20 -12.95
N GLY A 177 -10.77 6.94 -13.40
CA GLY A 177 -10.37 6.53 -14.73
C GLY A 177 -8.86 6.59 -14.98
N LEU A 178 -8.05 6.57 -13.92
CA LEU A 178 -6.60 6.67 -13.97
C LEU A 178 -5.93 5.41 -13.38
N GLY A 179 -4.74 5.12 -13.84
CA GLY A 179 -3.87 4.12 -13.24
C GLY A 179 -2.89 4.75 -12.25
N LEU A 180 -2.34 3.90 -11.39
CA LEU A 180 -1.30 4.28 -10.44
C LEU A 180 -0.37 3.08 -10.23
N THR A 181 0.93 3.31 -10.20
CA THR A 181 1.91 2.26 -9.95
C THR A 181 2.87 2.62 -8.84
N PHE A 182 3.17 1.65 -7.97
CA PHE A 182 4.19 1.75 -6.93
C PHE A 182 5.53 1.13 -7.37
N MET A 183 5.78 1.01 -8.66
CA MET A 183 7.12 0.66 -9.14
C MET A 183 8.10 1.72 -8.69
N ALA A 184 9.17 1.31 -8.01
CA ALA A 184 10.19 2.25 -7.53
C ALA A 184 10.89 2.97 -8.69
N LYS A 185 11.03 2.26 -9.81
CA LYS A 185 11.69 2.77 -11.01
C LYS A 185 11.09 2.09 -12.24
N TRP A 186 10.31 2.82 -13.02
CA TRP A 186 9.68 2.28 -14.23
C TRP A 186 10.49 2.58 -15.51
N HIS A 187 11.42 3.55 -15.44
CA HIS A 187 12.29 3.93 -16.55
C HIS A 187 13.70 4.22 -16.04
N GLU A 188 14.73 3.87 -16.79
CA GLU A 188 16.11 4.03 -16.35
C GLU A 188 16.56 5.49 -16.25
N GLU A 189 16.00 6.36 -17.09
CA GLU A 189 16.41 7.77 -17.18
C GLU A 189 15.44 8.73 -16.49
N HIS A 190 14.17 8.33 -16.29
CA HIS A 190 13.08 9.22 -15.85
C HIS A 190 12.43 8.79 -14.53
N ALA A 191 13.09 7.97 -13.75
CA ALA A 191 12.59 7.52 -12.46
C ALA A 191 13.70 7.49 -11.41
#